data_7939698015551e5c0dc48827661a4d65
#
_entry.id   7939698015551e5c0dc48827661a4d65
#
_cell.length_a   1.000
_cell.length_b   1.000
_cell.length_c   1.000
_cell.angle_alpha   90.00
_cell.angle_beta   90.00
_cell.angle_gamma   90.00
#
_symmetry.space_group_name_H-M   'P 1'
#
loop_
_entity.id
_entity.type
_entity.pdbx_description
1 polymer ?
#
loop_
_entity_poly.entity_id
_entity_poly.type
_entity_poly.pdbx_seq_one_letter_code
_entity_poly.pdbx_strand_id
1 'polypeptide(L)'
;MDETSSRVNRMASASVGCNAAIQRSLPGAYELHTGDIRKLPEFRKGWFYVQDLSSQICALALGAKPGETILDLCAAPGGKTCTIAAGMAQSGMVYAFDLAAHRVKLIQDNVKRLGLQNVTASQGDAAEFREEYAGA
;
A
#
# COMPACT_ATOMS: atom_id res chain seq x y z
N MET A 1 9.27 13.51 -9.64
CA MET A 1 9.75 12.72 -8.48
C MET A 1 8.67 12.85 -7.42
N ASP A 2 7.96 11.77 -7.18
CA ASP A 2 6.79 11.71 -6.31
C ASP A 2 7.20 11.90 -4.83
N GLU A 3 6.36 12.59 -4.07
CA GLU A 3 6.57 12.91 -2.66
C GLU A 3 6.68 11.64 -1.79
N THR A 4 6.00 10.56 -2.20
CA THR A 4 6.06 9.25 -1.55
C THR A 4 7.41 8.57 -1.78
N SER A 5 7.93 8.60 -2.99
CA SER A 5 9.27 8.12 -3.34
C SER A 5 10.36 8.94 -2.62
N SER A 6 10.15 10.25 -2.46
CA SER A 6 11.02 11.15 -1.72
C SER A 6 10.99 10.91 -0.20
N ARG A 7 9.85 10.46 0.35
CA ARG A 7 9.73 10.11 1.77
C ARG A 7 10.45 8.81 2.09
N VAL A 8 10.33 7.81 1.24
CA VAL A 8 11.03 6.52 1.39
C VAL A 8 12.54 6.69 1.19
N ASN A 9 12.98 7.50 0.23
CA ASN A 9 14.39 7.83 0.06
C ASN A 9 14.98 8.63 1.23
N ARG A 10 14.17 9.44 1.93
CA ARG A 10 14.60 10.13 3.17
C ARG A 10 14.80 9.17 4.35
N MET A 11 14.07 8.06 4.41
CA MET A 11 14.33 7.01 5.41
C MET A 11 15.68 6.33 5.21
N ALA A 12 16.07 6.10 3.97
CA ALA A 12 17.38 5.51 3.63
C ALA A 12 18.57 6.45 3.97
N SER A 13 18.31 7.75 4.09
CA SER A 13 19.34 8.75 4.40
C SER A 13 19.29 9.27 5.85
N ALA A 14 18.17 9.13 6.54
CA ALA A 14 18.09 9.43 7.96
C ALA A 14 18.63 8.24 8.73
N SER A 15 19.78 8.41 9.39
CA SER A 15 20.23 7.49 10.43
C SER A 15 19.15 7.41 11.51
N VAL A 16 18.22 6.47 11.34
CA VAL A 16 17.28 6.12 12.38
C VAL A 16 18.13 5.64 13.56
N GLY A 17 18.01 6.29 14.71
CA GLY A 17 18.82 6.04 15.89
C GLY A 17 18.58 4.67 16.56
N CYS A 18 18.32 3.65 15.78
CA CYS A 18 18.34 2.24 16.11
C CYS A 18 19.25 1.55 15.10
N ASN A 19 20.01 0.55 15.55
CA ASN A 19 20.87 -0.31 14.72
C ASN A 19 20.03 -1.16 13.74
N ALA A 20 19.20 -0.52 12.91
CA ALA A 20 18.39 -1.18 11.89
C ALA A 20 19.22 -1.27 10.62
N ALA A 21 19.64 -2.46 10.24
CA ALA A 21 20.16 -2.69 8.90
C ALA A 21 19.01 -2.57 7.91
N ILE A 22 19.16 -1.72 6.91
CA ILE A 22 18.20 -1.57 5.81
C ILE A 22 18.81 -2.22 4.58
N GLN A 23 18.21 -3.30 4.12
CA GLN A 23 18.58 -3.96 2.88
C GLN A 23 17.54 -3.67 1.79
N ARG A 24 17.99 -3.32 0.61
CA ARG A 24 17.14 -3.04 -0.54
C ARG A 24 16.87 -4.33 -1.31
N SER A 25 15.62 -4.79 -1.32
CA SER A 25 15.23 -6.03 -2.00
C SER A 25 14.61 -5.76 -3.39
N LEU A 26 13.81 -4.69 -3.51
CA LEU A 26 13.17 -4.22 -4.74
C LEU A 26 13.18 -2.70 -4.77
N PRO A 27 12.94 -2.05 -5.92
CA PRO A 27 12.73 -0.60 -5.97
C PRO A 27 11.61 -0.19 -5.00
N GLY A 28 11.95 0.66 -4.01
CA GLY A 28 11.00 1.11 -2.98
C GLY A 28 10.73 0.11 -1.84
N ALA A 29 11.32 -1.09 -1.87
CA ALA A 29 11.20 -2.08 -0.81
C ALA A 29 12.49 -2.16 0.03
N TYR A 30 12.30 -2.30 1.34
CA TYR A 30 13.40 -2.36 2.31
C TYR A 30 13.13 -3.46 3.32
N GLU A 31 14.16 -4.19 3.67
CA GLU A 31 14.14 -5.11 4.79
C GLU A 31 14.62 -4.37 6.04
N LEU A 32 13.80 -4.39 7.08
CA LEU A 32 14.06 -3.68 8.32
C LEU A 32 14.36 -4.69 9.44
N HIS A 33 15.60 -4.72 9.88
CA HIS A 33 16.04 -5.54 11.01
C HIS A 33 15.89 -4.74 12.31
N THR A 34 14.68 -4.72 12.87
CA THR A 34 14.38 -4.05 14.13
C THR A 34 13.36 -4.83 14.94
N GLY A 35 13.14 -4.42 16.18
CA GLY A 35 12.13 -4.99 17.06
C GLY A 35 10.69 -4.65 16.63
N ASP A 36 9.91 -4.01 17.51
CA ASP A 36 8.52 -3.68 17.22
C ASP A 36 8.40 -2.43 16.30
N ILE A 37 8.20 -2.68 15.01
CA ILE A 37 8.05 -1.65 13.96
C ILE A 37 6.95 -0.63 14.30
N ARG A 38 5.89 -1.06 14.99
CA ARG A 38 4.75 -0.19 15.36
C ARG A 38 5.14 0.92 16.32
N LYS A 39 6.28 0.79 17.00
CA LYS A 39 6.84 1.81 17.88
C LYS A 39 7.59 2.91 17.14
N LEU A 40 7.96 2.66 15.88
CA LEU A 40 8.68 3.65 15.08
C LEU A 40 7.77 4.84 14.75
N PRO A 41 8.22 6.08 15.00
CA PRO A 41 7.48 7.28 14.62
C PRO A 41 7.15 7.34 13.11
N GLU A 42 8.05 6.85 12.27
CA GLU A 42 7.94 6.80 10.81
C GLU A 42 6.78 5.88 10.37
N PHE A 43 6.59 4.75 11.05
CA PHE A 43 5.44 3.88 10.80
C PHE A 43 4.13 4.61 11.12
N ARG A 44 4.06 5.28 12.28
CA ARG A 44 2.86 6.02 12.70
C ARG A 44 2.55 7.20 11.77
N LYS A 45 3.58 7.83 11.22
CA LYS A 45 3.46 8.92 10.22
C LYS A 45 3.10 8.43 8.82
N GLY A 46 2.97 7.11 8.60
CA GLY A 46 2.61 6.55 7.31
C GLY A 46 3.72 6.59 6.26
N TRP A 47 4.98 6.62 6.66
CA TRP A 47 6.08 6.68 5.71
C TRP A 47 6.34 5.36 4.99
N PHE A 48 5.90 4.24 5.57
CA PHE A 48 6.04 2.92 4.98
C PHE A 48 4.91 1.97 5.41
N TYR A 49 4.79 0.87 4.69
CA TYR A 49 3.89 -0.23 4.96
C TYR A 49 4.69 -1.52 5.13
N VAL A 50 4.23 -2.42 6.02
CA VAL A 50 4.84 -3.72 6.23
C VAL A 50 4.17 -4.74 5.35
N GLN A 51 4.94 -5.42 4.50
CA GLN A 51 4.41 -6.36 3.53
C GLN A 51 5.46 -7.41 3.17
N ASP A 52 5.00 -8.64 2.90
CA ASP A 52 5.87 -9.70 2.38
C ASP A 52 6.41 -9.35 1.00
N LEU A 53 7.61 -9.75 0.70
CA LEU A 53 8.26 -9.54 -0.59
C LEU A 53 7.43 -10.12 -1.75
N SER A 54 6.87 -11.33 -1.58
CA SER A 54 6.00 -11.96 -2.57
C SER A 54 4.75 -11.14 -2.87
N SER A 55 4.12 -10.55 -1.85
CA SER A 55 2.97 -9.68 -2.02
C SER A 55 3.33 -8.37 -2.72
N GLN A 56 4.53 -7.83 -2.49
CA GLN A 56 5.02 -6.65 -3.21
C GLN A 56 5.26 -6.95 -4.68
N ILE A 57 5.91 -8.10 -4.99
CA ILE A 57 6.13 -8.55 -6.36
C ILE A 57 4.79 -8.73 -7.10
N CYS A 58 3.80 -9.32 -6.44
CA CYS A 58 2.46 -9.50 -7.01
C CYS A 58 1.80 -8.15 -7.38
N ALA A 59 1.87 -7.17 -6.48
CA ALA A 59 1.34 -5.83 -6.75
C ALA A 59 2.09 -5.11 -7.88
N LEU A 60 3.41 -5.25 -7.95
CA LEU A 60 4.24 -4.66 -9.00
C LEU A 60 4.03 -5.34 -10.36
N ALA A 61 3.80 -6.66 -10.37
CA ALA A 61 3.55 -7.44 -11.59
C ALA A 61 2.26 -7.03 -12.32
N LEU A 62 1.29 -6.45 -11.61
CA LEU A 62 0.10 -5.87 -12.23
C LEU A 62 0.46 -4.73 -13.19
N GLY A 63 1.53 -3.99 -12.92
CA GLY A 63 2.01 -2.93 -13.79
C GLY A 63 1.05 -1.74 -13.88
N ALA A 64 0.27 -1.49 -12.83
CA ALA A 64 -0.70 -0.39 -12.78
C ALA A 64 -0.06 0.97 -13.11
N LYS A 65 -0.73 1.74 -13.96
CA LYS A 65 -0.26 3.04 -14.44
C LYS A 65 -1.09 4.18 -13.86
N PRO A 66 -0.52 5.39 -13.75
CA PRO A 66 -1.28 6.58 -13.42
C PRO A 66 -2.50 6.76 -14.33
N GLY A 67 -3.66 7.08 -13.73
CA GLY A 67 -4.91 7.31 -14.45
C GLY A 67 -5.79 6.08 -14.64
N GLU A 68 -5.31 4.88 -14.36
CA GLU A 68 -6.10 3.65 -14.48
C GLU A 68 -7.10 3.48 -13.33
N THR A 69 -8.11 2.66 -13.57
CA THR A 69 -9.03 2.14 -12.56
C THR A 69 -8.67 0.70 -12.26
N ILE A 70 -8.41 0.40 -11.00
CA ILE A 70 -7.97 -0.92 -10.53
C ILE A 70 -8.99 -1.47 -9.53
N LEU A 71 -9.31 -2.76 -9.64
CA LEU A 71 -10.11 -3.48 -8.66
C LEU A 71 -9.23 -4.45 -7.86
N ASP A 72 -9.29 -4.34 -6.53
CA ASP A 72 -8.73 -5.33 -5.60
C ASP A 72 -9.90 -5.98 -4.84
N LEU A 73 -10.30 -7.15 -5.28
CA LEU A 73 -11.53 -7.81 -4.84
C LEU A 73 -11.37 -8.63 -3.54
N CYS A 74 -10.14 -8.85 -3.09
CA CYS A 74 -9.82 -9.53 -1.83
C CYS A 74 -8.73 -8.74 -1.08
N ALA A 75 -9.01 -7.47 -0.82
CA ALA A 75 -8.00 -6.45 -0.57
C ALA A 75 -7.37 -6.52 0.83
N ALA A 76 -8.09 -7.00 1.84
CA ALA A 76 -7.60 -6.91 3.22
C ALA A 76 -6.34 -7.75 3.48
N PRO A 77 -5.41 -7.22 4.27
CA PRO A 77 -5.44 -5.97 5.05
C PRO A 77 -5.04 -4.71 4.29
N GLY A 78 -4.96 -4.73 2.95
CA GLY A 78 -4.70 -3.57 2.10
C GLY A 78 -3.27 -3.41 1.61
N GLY A 79 -2.40 -4.41 1.79
CA GLY A 79 -1.00 -4.32 1.38
C GLY A 79 -0.82 -4.12 -0.12
N LYS A 80 -1.43 -4.98 -0.94
CA LYS A 80 -1.37 -4.87 -2.41
C LYS A 80 -2.06 -3.58 -2.88
N THR A 81 -3.26 -3.29 -2.37
CA THR A 81 -3.99 -2.05 -2.62
C THR A 81 -3.13 -0.81 -2.41
N CYS A 82 -2.47 -0.70 -1.24
CA CYS A 82 -1.63 0.45 -0.91
C CYS A 82 -0.39 0.54 -1.79
N THR A 83 0.24 -0.61 -2.13
CA THR A 83 1.40 -0.65 -3.03
C THR A 83 1.03 -0.19 -4.44
N ILE A 84 -0.10 -0.68 -4.98
CA ILE A 84 -0.63 -0.30 -6.29
C ILE A 84 -0.95 1.20 -6.30
N ALA A 85 -1.74 1.68 -5.35
CA ALA A 85 -2.16 3.08 -5.27
C ALA A 85 -0.98 4.06 -5.16
N ALA A 86 0.03 3.71 -4.37
CA ALA A 86 1.26 4.49 -4.27
C ALA A 86 2.03 4.53 -5.60
N GLY A 87 2.09 3.41 -6.32
CA GLY A 87 2.74 3.31 -7.63
C GLY A 87 2.04 4.14 -8.72
N MET A 88 0.74 4.36 -8.60
CA MET A 88 -0.06 5.19 -9.53
C MET A 88 0.13 6.71 -9.30
N ALA A 89 1.06 7.13 -8.43
CA ALA A 89 1.32 8.54 -8.15
C ALA A 89 0.06 9.36 -7.78
N GLN A 90 -0.88 8.74 -7.09
CA GLN A 90 -2.19 9.30 -6.70
C GLN A 90 -3.06 9.75 -7.89
N SER A 91 -2.84 9.21 -9.07
CA SER A 91 -3.65 9.43 -10.26
C SER A 91 -4.41 8.15 -10.62
N GLY A 92 -5.68 8.28 -10.98
CA GLY A 92 -6.58 7.13 -11.15
C GLY A 92 -7.24 6.72 -9.83
N MET A 93 -7.76 5.49 -9.75
CA MET A 93 -8.49 5.03 -8.57
C MET A 93 -8.28 3.53 -8.34
N VAL A 94 -8.10 3.14 -7.08
CA VAL A 94 -8.13 1.74 -6.65
C VAL A 94 -9.38 1.51 -5.81
N TYR A 95 -10.27 0.65 -6.30
CA TYR A 95 -11.43 0.19 -5.55
C TYR A 95 -11.09 -1.13 -4.86
N ALA A 96 -11.07 -1.08 -3.53
CA ALA A 96 -10.67 -2.19 -2.69
C ALA A 96 -11.88 -2.79 -1.98
N PHE A 97 -12.14 -4.07 -2.20
CA PHE A 97 -13.25 -4.79 -1.61
C PHE A 97 -12.76 -5.92 -0.72
N ASP A 98 -13.50 -6.18 0.34
CA ASP A 98 -13.38 -7.40 1.13
C ASP A 98 -14.75 -7.81 1.67
N LEU A 99 -14.99 -9.11 1.79
CA LEU A 99 -16.27 -9.63 2.23
C LEU A 99 -16.62 -9.26 3.68
N ALA A 100 -15.61 -9.14 4.53
CA ALA A 100 -15.78 -8.89 5.94
C ALA A 100 -15.58 -7.42 6.32
N ALA A 101 -16.61 -6.76 6.85
CA ALA A 101 -16.58 -5.35 7.22
C ALA A 101 -15.42 -4.97 8.17
N HIS A 102 -15.07 -5.84 9.15
CA HIS A 102 -13.96 -5.59 10.07
C HIS A 102 -12.61 -5.61 9.33
N ARG A 103 -12.48 -6.36 8.24
CA ARG A 103 -11.28 -6.39 7.40
C ARG A 103 -11.19 -5.16 6.50
N VAL A 104 -12.33 -4.65 5.99
CA VAL A 104 -12.40 -3.38 5.25
C VAL A 104 -11.87 -2.23 6.12
N LYS A 105 -12.19 -2.24 7.42
CA LYS A 105 -11.67 -1.25 8.36
C LYS A 105 -10.14 -1.22 8.41
N LEU A 106 -9.48 -2.37 8.30
CA LEU A 106 -8.01 -2.45 8.26
C LEU A 106 -7.45 -1.76 7.01
N ILE A 107 -8.11 -1.93 5.85
CA ILE A 107 -7.73 -1.25 4.61
C ILE A 107 -7.85 0.25 4.79
N GLN A 108 -9.00 0.73 5.27
CA GLN A 108 -9.27 2.16 5.49
C GLN A 108 -8.25 2.81 6.44
N ASP A 109 -7.91 2.12 7.54
CA ASP A 109 -6.94 2.62 8.52
C ASP A 109 -5.54 2.74 7.90
N ASN A 110 -5.13 1.78 7.07
CA ASN A 110 -3.85 1.83 6.37
C ASN A 110 -3.83 2.91 5.28
N VAL A 111 -4.88 3.04 4.48
CA VAL A 111 -5.04 4.09 3.47
C VAL A 111 -4.93 5.48 4.11
N LYS A 112 -5.64 5.69 5.21
CA LYS A 112 -5.59 6.94 5.98
C LYS A 112 -4.20 7.20 6.56
N ARG A 113 -3.57 6.20 7.18
CA ARG A 113 -2.22 6.31 7.76
C ARG A 113 -1.17 6.68 6.72
N LEU A 114 -1.25 6.08 5.53
CA LEU A 114 -0.32 6.32 4.41
C LEU A 114 -0.62 7.61 3.65
N GLY A 115 -1.78 8.24 3.89
CA GLY A 115 -2.19 9.47 3.21
C GLY A 115 -2.54 9.26 1.74
N LEU A 116 -3.00 8.06 1.36
CA LEU A 116 -3.42 7.76 -0.01
C LEU A 116 -4.80 8.36 -0.28
N GLN A 117 -4.95 9.07 -1.40
CA GLN A 117 -6.20 9.74 -1.78
C GLN A 117 -6.92 9.04 -2.95
N ASN A 118 -6.26 8.11 -3.60
CA ASN A 118 -6.73 7.37 -4.76
C ASN A 118 -7.18 5.94 -4.41
N VAL A 119 -7.72 5.73 -3.21
CA VAL A 119 -8.25 4.44 -2.76
C VAL A 119 -9.62 4.62 -2.15
N THR A 120 -10.58 3.81 -2.61
CA THR A 120 -11.88 3.66 -1.97
C THR A 120 -12.02 2.21 -1.49
N ALA A 121 -12.26 2.02 -0.19
CA ALA A 121 -12.40 0.70 0.41
C ALA A 121 -13.81 0.49 0.95
N SER A 122 -14.49 -0.56 0.51
CA SER A 122 -15.85 -0.90 0.90
C SER A 122 -16.06 -2.41 1.01
N GLN A 123 -17.12 -2.79 1.73
CA GLN A 123 -17.51 -4.18 1.80
C GLN A 123 -18.14 -4.62 0.47
N GLY A 124 -17.75 -5.81 0.00
CA GLY A 124 -18.29 -6.38 -1.22
C GLY A 124 -17.89 -7.83 -1.39
N ASP A 125 -18.77 -8.58 -2.04
CA ASP A 125 -18.49 -9.95 -2.45
C ASP A 125 -17.83 -9.94 -3.84
N ALA A 126 -16.69 -10.59 -3.97
CA ALA A 126 -15.97 -10.74 -5.23
C ALA A 126 -16.74 -11.59 -6.27
N ALA A 127 -17.69 -12.38 -5.84
CA ALA A 127 -18.54 -13.18 -6.71
C ALA A 127 -19.70 -12.37 -7.34
N GLU A 128 -20.00 -11.18 -6.81
CA GLU A 128 -21.04 -10.31 -7.34
C GLU A 128 -20.49 -9.47 -8.51
N PHE A 129 -21.07 -9.65 -9.70
CA PHE A 129 -20.77 -8.78 -10.84
C PHE A 129 -21.33 -7.36 -10.61
N ARG A 130 -20.52 -6.35 -10.89
CA ARG A 130 -20.88 -4.94 -10.78
C ARG A 130 -20.60 -4.23 -12.08
N GLU A 131 -21.66 -3.82 -12.77
CA GLU A 131 -21.58 -3.22 -14.10
C GLU A 131 -20.77 -1.91 -14.10
N GLU A 132 -20.80 -1.16 -13.00
CA GLU A 132 -20.07 0.09 -12.83
C GLU A 132 -18.54 -0.06 -12.93
N TYR A 133 -18.03 -1.28 -12.79
CA TYR A 133 -16.61 -1.60 -12.90
C TYR A 133 -16.27 -2.43 -14.14
N ALA A 134 -17.20 -2.57 -15.07
CA ALA A 134 -16.92 -3.28 -16.32
C ALA A 134 -15.85 -2.54 -17.12
N GLY A 135 -14.72 -3.23 -17.36
CA GLY A 135 -13.58 -2.67 -18.09
C GLY A 135 -12.47 -2.08 -17.21
N ALA A 136 -12.54 -2.26 -15.88
CA ALA A 136 -11.45 -1.93 -14.96
C ALA A 136 -10.33 -2.98 -15.01
#